data_48d99d30e276e7a0120b7b89c534d01e
#
_entry.id   48d99d30e276e7a0120b7b89c534d01e
#
_cell.length_a   1.000
_cell.length_b   1.000
_cell.length_c   1.000
_cell.angle_alpha   90.00
_cell.angle_beta   90.00
_cell.angle_gamma   90.00
#
_symmetry.space_group_name_H-M   'P 1'
#
loop_
_entity.id
_entity.type
_entity.pdbx_description
1 polymer ?
#
loop_
_entity_poly.entity_id
_entity_poly.type
_entity_poly.pdbx_seq_one_letter_code
_entity_poly.pdbx_strand_id
1 'polypeptide(L)'
;SLKLLKKYILNLNKSKFNFLYGIFIVTEKKQIHIGNIKIGDINYYHRTAVVSLLIGESKYWKKGIATKSINLVKKIAKNELGLYKLYAGCYKENIASQKAFLKNKYKKEGIQKNQVIFENKRTDLIWYGLVLKK
;
A
#
# COMPACT_ATOMS: atom_id res chain seq x y z
N SER A 1 -4.27 4.37 -18.57
CA SER A 1 -4.97 3.77 -17.45
C SER A 1 -4.01 3.12 -16.47
N LEU A 2 -4.45 2.95 -15.25
CA LEU A 2 -3.66 2.35 -14.18
C LEU A 2 -3.98 0.85 -14.09
N LYS A 3 -2.93 0.05 -13.92
CA LYS A 3 -3.08 -1.40 -13.80
C LYS A 3 -2.15 -1.95 -12.72
N LEU A 4 -2.67 -2.84 -11.89
CA LEU A 4 -1.87 -3.60 -10.94
C LEU A 4 -1.63 -5.00 -11.50
N LEU A 5 -0.37 -5.39 -11.60
CA LEU A 5 0.03 -6.72 -12.02
C LEU A 5 0.76 -7.41 -10.89
N LYS A 6 0.37 -8.64 -10.61
CA LYS A 6 1.02 -9.46 -9.60
C LYS A 6 2.44 -9.78 -10.05
N LYS A 7 3.42 -9.43 -9.24
CA LYS A 7 4.82 -9.68 -9.55
C LYS A 7 5.27 -11.01 -8.96
N TYR A 8 5.99 -11.77 -9.76
CA TYR A 8 6.60 -13.00 -9.30
C TYR A 8 8.00 -12.70 -8.81
N ILE A 9 8.12 -12.44 -7.51
CA ILE A 9 9.40 -12.30 -6.85
C ILE A 9 9.66 -13.59 -6.11
N LEU A 10 10.86 -14.15 -6.32
CA LEU A 10 11.25 -15.40 -5.69
C LEU A 10 11.04 -15.32 -4.17
N ASN A 11 10.39 -16.30 -3.61
CA ASN A 11 10.06 -16.43 -2.19
C ASN A 11 8.98 -15.49 -1.65
N LEU A 12 8.57 -14.47 -2.39
CA LEU A 12 7.53 -13.55 -1.90
C LEU A 12 6.14 -13.96 -2.40
N ASN A 13 5.94 -14.04 -3.72
CA ASN A 13 4.63 -14.42 -4.26
C ASN A 13 4.34 -15.92 -4.24
N LYS A 14 5.31 -16.73 -3.84
CA LYS A 14 5.07 -18.13 -3.52
C LYS A 14 4.46 -18.29 -2.13
N SER A 15 4.63 -17.28 -1.27
CA SER A 15 4.03 -17.27 0.05
C SER A 15 2.56 -16.87 -0.05
N LYS A 16 1.68 -17.58 0.64
CA LYS A 16 0.28 -17.19 0.77
C LYS A 16 0.07 -16.06 1.78
N PHE A 17 1.15 -15.59 2.43
CA PHE A 17 1.08 -14.53 3.43
C PHE A 17 1.46 -13.15 2.89
N ASN A 18 2.02 -13.08 1.70
CA ASN A 18 2.49 -11.84 1.09
C ASN A 18 2.19 -11.83 -0.39
N PHE A 19 1.61 -10.73 -0.87
CA PHE A 19 1.34 -10.53 -2.29
C PHE A 19 1.92 -9.19 -2.72
N LEU A 20 2.81 -9.21 -3.69
CA LEU A 20 3.42 -8.02 -4.25
C LEU A 20 2.86 -7.75 -5.64
N TYR A 21 2.40 -6.53 -5.86
CA TYR A 21 1.87 -6.10 -7.16
C TYR A 21 2.71 -4.97 -7.71
N GLY A 22 3.03 -5.05 -9.01
CA GLY A 22 3.61 -3.93 -9.72
C GLY A 22 2.52 -2.96 -10.13
N ILE A 23 2.81 -1.67 -10.02
CA ILE A 23 1.91 -0.60 -10.46
C ILE A 23 2.38 -0.14 -11.84
N PHE A 24 1.51 -0.19 -12.81
CA PHE A 24 1.85 0.14 -14.20
C PHE A 24 0.89 1.18 -14.75
N ILE A 25 1.44 2.12 -15.53
CA ILE A 25 0.63 2.96 -16.39
C ILE A 25 0.60 2.29 -17.76
N VAL A 26 -0.60 1.97 -18.23
CA VAL A 26 -0.79 1.25 -19.47
C VAL A 26 -1.35 2.18 -20.52
N THR A 27 -0.65 2.30 -21.65
CA THR A 27 -1.12 3.01 -22.85
C THR A 27 -1.23 2.01 -23.98
N GLU A 28 -1.77 2.43 -25.13
CA GLU A 28 -1.88 1.55 -26.31
C GLU A 28 -0.54 0.98 -26.76
N LYS A 29 0.54 1.72 -26.52
CA LYS A 29 1.87 1.36 -27.06
C LYS A 29 2.83 0.78 -26.03
N LYS A 30 2.59 0.96 -24.72
CA LYS A 30 3.56 0.50 -23.71
C LYS A 30 2.98 0.42 -22.32
N GLN A 31 3.71 -0.31 -21.47
CA GLN A 31 3.47 -0.38 -20.04
C GLN A 31 4.68 0.23 -19.33
N ILE A 32 4.43 1.13 -18.40
CA ILE A 32 5.48 1.77 -17.62
C ILE A 32 5.32 1.33 -16.17
N HIS A 33 6.33 0.64 -15.65
CA HIS A 33 6.37 0.25 -14.24
C HIS A 33 6.78 1.44 -13.40
N ILE A 34 5.90 1.92 -12.53
CA ILE A 34 6.13 3.13 -11.75
C ILE A 34 6.25 2.90 -10.26
N GLY A 35 5.91 1.71 -9.78
CA GLY A 35 5.99 1.42 -8.35
C GLY A 35 5.50 0.03 -8.01
N ASN A 36 5.41 -0.23 -6.73
CA ASN A 36 4.91 -1.49 -6.20
C ASN A 36 3.98 -1.23 -5.01
N ILE A 37 3.05 -2.15 -4.83
CA ILE A 37 2.20 -2.15 -3.64
C ILE A 37 2.11 -3.59 -3.13
N LYS A 38 2.24 -3.75 -1.82
CA LYS A 38 2.25 -5.08 -1.20
C LYS A 38 1.12 -5.20 -0.19
N ILE A 39 0.49 -6.38 -0.16
CA ILE A 39 -0.39 -6.81 0.91
C ILE A 39 0.36 -7.90 1.67
N GLY A 40 0.69 -7.65 2.92
CA GLY A 40 1.43 -8.61 3.76
C GLY A 40 2.09 -7.91 4.95
N ASP A 41 2.40 -8.60 6.02
CA ASP A 41 2.09 -10.03 6.22
C ASP A 41 0.62 -10.21 6.53
N ILE A 42 -0.01 -11.22 5.93
CA ILE A 42 -1.41 -11.52 6.19
C ILE A 42 -1.51 -12.39 7.44
N ASN A 43 -2.32 -11.96 8.39
CA ASN A 43 -2.71 -12.77 9.54
C ASN A 43 -4.10 -13.34 9.23
N TYR A 44 -4.16 -14.63 8.89
CA TYR A 44 -5.43 -15.24 8.50
C TYR A 44 -6.37 -15.51 9.66
N TYR A 45 -5.82 -15.60 10.85
CA TYR A 45 -6.66 -15.76 12.04
C TYR A 45 -7.44 -14.48 12.33
N HIS A 46 -6.74 -13.34 12.38
CA HIS A 46 -7.37 -12.03 12.59
C HIS A 46 -7.91 -11.41 11.28
N ARG A 47 -7.57 -11.97 10.14
CA ARG A 47 -7.94 -11.47 8.82
C ARG A 47 -7.49 -10.03 8.60
N THR A 48 -6.23 -9.77 8.93
CA THR A 48 -5.62 -8.44 8.81
C THR A 48 -4.36 -8.51 7.97
N ALA A 49 -3.99 -7.39 7.37
CA ALA A 49 -2.74 -7.29 6.63
C ALA A 49 -2.24 -5.85 6.60
N VAL A 50 -0.93 -5.73 6.42
CA VAL A 50 -0.28 -4.44 6.20
C VAL A 50 -0.28 -4.15 4.71
N VAL A 51 -0.54 -2.89 4.35
CA VAL A 51 -0.37 -2.39 2.97
C VAL A 51 0.86 -1.52 2.93
N SER A 52 1.77 -1.82 2.01
CA SER A 52 3.00 -1.05 1.80
C SER A 52 3.04 -0.55 0.36
N LEU A 53 3.34 0.72 0.18
CA LEU A 53 3.30 1.38 -1.12
C LEU A 53 4.63 2.07 -1.42
N LEU A 54 5.16 1.85 -2.62
CA LEU A 54 6.34 2.54 -3.10
C LEU A 54 6.10 3.01 -4.54
N ILE A 55 6.19 4.33 -4.75
CA ILE A 55 6.15 4.93 -6.09
C ILE A 55 7.49 5.61 -6.33
N GLY A 56 8.17 5.21 -7.40
CA GLY A 56 9.57 5.58 -7.62
C GLY A 56 9.82 7.05 -7.96
N GLU A 57 8.93 7.68 -8.72
CA GLU A 57 9.14 9.05 -9.15
C GLU A 57 8.06 9.99 -8.61
N SER A 58 8.49 11.15 -8.09
CA SER A 58 7.59 12.11 -7.46
C SER A 58 6.48 12.62 -8.38
N LYS A 59 6.74 12.69 -9.69
CA LYS A 59 5.73 13.16 -10.65
C LYS A 59 4.47 12.31 -10.66
N TYR A 60 4.57 11.03 -10.30
CA TYR A 60 3.42 10.13 -10.27
C TYR A 60 2.58 10.26 -9.02
N TRP A 61 3.15 10.79 -7.93
CA TRP A 61 2.40 11.02 -6.70
C TRP A 61 1.27 12.04 -6.89
N LYS A 62 1.51 13.05 -7.74
CA LYS A 62 0.56 14.16 -7.94
C LYS A 62 -0.62 13.83 -8.82
N LYS A 63 -0.66 12.64 -9.43
CA LYS A 63 -1.69 12.26 -10.39
C LYS A 63 -2.78 11.35 -9.81
N GLY A 64 -2.84 11.23 -8.49
CA GLY A 64 -3.81 10.35 -7.83
C GLY A 64 -3.53 8.87 -8.00
N ILE A 65 -2.34 8.51 -8.46
CA ILE A 65 -1.97 7.12 -8.72
C ILE A 65 -1.90 6.31 -7.42
N ALA A 66 -1.33 6.91 -6.37
CA ALA A 66 -1.28 6.26 -5.05
C ALA A 66 -2.69 5.96 -4.54
N THR A 67 -3.58 6.94 -4.63
CA THR A 67 -4.97 6.79 -4.18
C THR A 67 -5.68 5.67 -4.94
N LYS A 68 -5.50 5.62 -6.26
CA LYS A 68 -6.10 4.57 -7.09
C LYS A 68 -5.53 3.20 -6.79
N SER A 69 -4.22 3.11 -6.57
CA SER A 69 -3.55 1.85 -6.23
C SER A 69 -4.04 1.29 -4.91
N ILE A 70 -4.16 2.13 -3.91
CA ILE A 70 -4.68 1.75 -2.59
C ILE A 70 -6.13 1.27 -2.71
N ASN A 71 -6.93 1.93 -3.54
CA ASN A 71 -8.31 1.51 -3.76
C ASN A 71 -8.39 0.13 -4.43
N LEU A 72 -7.53 -0.14 -5.41
CA LEU A 72 -7.50 -1.45 -6.06
C LEU A 72 -7.10 -2.56 -5.08
N VAL A 73 -6.11 -2.30 -4.24
CA VAL A 73 -5.68 -3.25 -3.21
C VAL A 73 -6.79 -3.50 -2.19
N LYS A 74 -7.55 -2.46 -1.84
CA LYS A 74 -8.70 -2.61 -0.96
C LYS A 74 -9.71 -3.61 -1.54
N LYS A 75 -9.99 -3.53 -2.83
CA LYS A 75 -10.90 -4.46 -3.50
C LYS A 75 -10.37 -5.88 -3.52
N ILE A 76 -9.07 -6.04 -3.79
CA ILE A 76 -8.42 -7.36 -3.78
C ILE A 76 -8.50 -7.97 -2.37
N ALA A 77 -8.16 -7.19 -1.36
CA ALA A 77 -8.15 -7.65 0.02
C ALA A 77 -9.55 -8.11 0.47
N LYS A 78 -10.55 -7.33 0.11
CA LYS A 78 -11.93 -7.62 0.50
C LYS A 78 -12.51 -8.79 -0.30
N ASN A 79 -12.40 -8.75 -1.62
CA ASN A 79 -13.14 -9.68 -2.50
C ASN A 79 -12.39 -10.97 -2.80
N GLU A 80 -11.06 -10.94 -2.85
CA GLU A 80 -10.27 -12.13 -3.18
C GLU A 80 -9.64 -12.78 -1.95
N LEU A 81 -9.22 -11.98 -0.96
CA LEU A 81 -8.52 -12.50 0.21
C LEU A 81 -9.41 -12.62 1.45
N GLY A 82 -10.61 -12.07 1.40
CA GLY A 82 -11.55 -12.13 2.52
C GLY A 82 -11.06 -11.47 3.80
N LEU A 83 -10.23 -10.43 3.68
CA LEU A 83 -9.68 -9.77 4.85
C LEU A 83 -10.69 -8.85 5.51
N TYR A 84 -10.55 -8.66 6.82
CA TYR A 84 -11.41 -7.80 7.62
C TYR A 84 -10.84 -6.40 7.75
N LYS A 85 -9.51 -6.26 7.87
CA LYS A 85 -8.88 -4.97 8.12
C LYS A 85 -7.53 -4.87 7.41
N LEU A 86 -7.28 -3.68 6.87
CA LEU A 86 -5.95 -3.30 6.36
C LEU A 86 -5.39 -2.18 7.21
N TYR A 87 -4.08 -2.15 7.34
CA TYR A 87 -3.41 -1.03 8.01
C TYR A 87 -2.09 -0.73 7.32
N ALA A 88 -1.61 0.51 7.50
CA ALA A 88 -0.43 0.99 6.82
C ALA A 88 0.34 1.95 7.71
N GLY A 89 1.66 1.83 7.71
CA GLY A 89 2.54 2.75 8.41
C GLY A 89 3.15 3.74 7.44
N CYS A 90 3.05 5.01 7.77
CA CYS A 90 3.60 6.10 6.97
C CYS A 90 4.59 6.90 7.78
N TYR A 91 5.74 7.23 7.17
CA TYR A 91 6.67 8.16 7.80
C TYR A 91 5.98 9.51 7.97
N LYS A 92 6.22 10.17 9.09
CA LYS A 92 5.63 11.49 9.40
C LYS A 92 5.82 12.48 8.24
N GLU A 93 6.98 12.43 7.58
CA GLU A 93 7.30 13.34 6.47
C GLU A 93 6.62 12.97 5.16
N ASN A 94 6.11 11.76 5.04
CA ASN A 94 5.48 11.32 3.79
C ASN A 94 4.02 11.74 3.75
N ILE A 95 3.80 13.03 3.53
CA ILE A 95 2.46 13.62 3.49
C ILE A 95 1.63 13.05 2.34
N ALA A 96 2.25 12.83 1.18
CA ALA A 96 1.55 12.30 0.01
C ALA A 96 0.94 10.92 0.29
N SER A 97 1.71 10.03 0.94
CA SER A 97 1.23 8.70 1.30
C SER A 97 0.08 8.78 2.31
N GLN A 98 0.25 9.62 3.34
CA GLN A 98 -0.79 9.80 4.36
C GLN A 98 -2.10 10.28 3.73
N LYS A 99 -2.03 11.27 2.84
CA LYS A 99 -3.22 11.78 2.15
C LYS A 99 -3.89 10.71 1.30
N ALA A 100 -3.10 9.88 0.62
CA ALA A 100 -3.64 8.82 -0.22
C ALA A 100 -4.42 7.78 0.58
N PHE A 101 -3.91 7.40 1.75
CA PHE A 101 -4.62 6.49 2.65
C PHE A 101 -5.88 7.14 3.22
N LEU A 102 -5.79 8.40 3.64
CA LEU A 102 -6.97 9.12 4.15
C LEU A 102 -8.08 9.24 3.10
N LYS A 103 -7.72 9.46 1.83
CA LYS A 103 -8.71 9.50 0.75
C LYS A 103 -9.40 8.16 0.54
N ASN A 104 -8.77 7.08 0.92
CA ASN A 104 -9.35 5.74 0.85
C ASN A 104 -10.05 5.32 2.14
N LYS A 105 -10.42 6.29 2.97
CA LYS A 105 -11.18 6.10 4.20
C LYS A 105 -10.41 5.45 5.34
N TYR A 106 -9.10 5.33 5.21
CA TYR A 106 -8.26 4.91 6.34
C TYR A 106 -8.32 6.01 7.41
N LYS A 107 -8.22 5.60 8.66
CA LYS A 107 -8.20 6.51 9.81
C LYS A 107 -6.92 6.34 10.59
N LYS A 108 -6.41 7.44 11.11
CA LYS A 108 -5.22 7.42 11.96
C LYS A 108 -5.52 6.60 13.22
N GLU A 109 -4.66 5.65 13.53
CA GLU A 109 -4.83 4.77 14.69
C GLU A 109 -3.77 4.96 15.76
N GLY A 110 -2.61 5.49 15.41
CA GLY A 110 -1.57 5.71 16.40
C GLY A 110 -0.30 6.25 15.81
N ILE A 111 0.64 6.54 16.69
CA ILE A 111 1.96 7.05 16.36
C ILE A 111 2.99 6.28 17.17
N GLN A 112 4.02 5.78 16.46
CA GLN A 112 5.20 5.22 17.13
C GLN A 112 6.30 6.27 17.05
N LYS A 113 6.65 6.83 18.20
CA LYS A 113 7.64 7.91 18.30
C LYS A 113 9.04 7.40 17.98
N ASN A 114 9.76 8.16 17.14
CA ASN A 114 11.15 7.88 16.80
C ASN A 114 11.40 6.45 16.28
N GLN A 115 10.41 5.88 15.65
CA GLN A 115 10.45 4.47 15.24
C GLN A 115 11.35 4.22 14.03
N VAL A 116 11.47 5.19 13.14
CA VAL A 116 12.17 5.03 11.87
C VAL A 116 13.19 6.13 11.64
N ILE A 117 14.02 5.96 10.63
CA ILE A 117 15.04 6.94 10.24
C ILE A 117 14.68 7.51 8.88
N PHE A 118 14.64 8.84 8.79
CA PHE A 118 14.41 9.56 7.54
C PHE A 118 15.42 10.69 7.45
N GLU A 119 16.19 10.72 6.36
CA GLU A 119 17.25 11.71 6.13
C GLU A 119 18.19 11.83 7.32
N ASN A 120 18.68 10.69 7.79
CA ASN A 120 19.64 10.57 8.91
C ASN A 120 19.10 11.02 10.27
N LYS A 121 17.80 11.23 10.40
CA LYS A 121 17.19 11.61 11.68
C LYS A 121 16.09 10.62 12.07
N ARG A 122 15.93 10.42 13.38
CA ARG A 122 14.81 9.66 13.89
C ARG A 122 13.54 10.41 13.66
N THR A 123 12.50 9.70 13.22
CA THR A 123 11.19 10.28 13.00
C THR A 123 10.09 9.29 13.35
N ASP A 124 8.86 9.79 13.39
CA ASP A 124 7.72 9.01 13.81
C ASP A 124 7.13 8.19 12.67
N LEU A 125 6.58 7.05 13.03
CA LEU A 125 5.79 6.21 12.12
C LEU A 125 4.33 6.35 12.52
N ILE A 126 3.50 6.80 11.58
CA ILE A 126 2.08 7.03 11.82
C ILE A 126 1.29 5.88 11.21
N TRP A 127 0.43 5.26 12.01
CA TRP A 127 -0.38 4.13 11.58
C TRP A 127 -1.79 4.54 11.22
N TYR A 128 -2.24 4.03 10.08
CA TYR A 128 -3.59 4.22 9.55
C TYR A 128 -4.25 2.87 9.37
N GLY A 129 -5.54 2.78 9.63
CA GLY A 129 -6.27 1.52 9.49
C GLY A 129 -7.61 1.71 8.79
N LEU A 130 -8.05 0.64 8.12
CA LEU A 130 -9.33 0.59 7.43
C LEU A 130 -10.00 -0.74 7.69
N VAL A 131 -11.20 -0.70 8.27
CA VAL A 131 -12.04 -1.89 8.41
C VAL A 131 -12.76 -2.12 7.10
N LEU A 132 -12.61 -3.32 6.53
CA LEU A 132 -13.26 -3.71 5.30
C LEU A 132 -14.60 -4.33 5.65
N LYS A 133 -15.67 -3.68 5.26
CA LYS A 133 -17.00 -4.24 5.51
C LYS A 133 -17.29 -5.35 4.52
N LYS A 134 -17.95 -6.37 5.01
CA LYS A 134 -18.43 -7.44 4.15
C LYS A 134 -19.45 -6.93 3.16
#